data_77ba190e25306eda478979af6284e746
#
_entry.id   77ba190e25306eda478979af6284e746
#
_cell.length_a   1.000
_cell.length_b   1.000
_cell.length_c   1.000
_cell.angle_alpha   90.00
_cell.angle_beta   90.00
_cell.angle_gamma   90.00
#
_symmetry.space_group_name_H-M   'P 1'
#
loop_
_entity.id
_entity.type
_entity.pdbx_description
1 polymer ?
#
loop_
_entity_poly.entity_id
_entity_poly.type
_entity_poly.pdbx_seq_one_letter_code
_entity_poly.pdbx_strand_id
1 'polypeptide(L)'
;RHGVKFLQISTDEVYGSLGESGLFSETTPLSPNNPYSASKASADMLVRAYHKTYGLPVNITRCSNNYGPYQTPDKLIPLVINKCRLNKPVPVYGDGLQIRDWLYVYDHCSAIQTVLLKGVDGEVYNIGGNNEKTNIEIVKLIIKAMNKREALITYVKDRPGHDRRYAMENTKITTQLGWKPKYTFEEGISKTIEWYLENKEWLEKVSSKNYSDYYSKLYSFS
;
A
#
# COMPACT_ATOMS: atom_id res chain seq x y z
N ARG A 1 -33.03 -0.04 8.56
CA ARG A 1 -32.12 -0.86 7.72
C ARG A 1 -32.21 -0.28 6.31
N HIS A 2 -31.12 0.32 5.80
CA HIS A 2 -31.17 1.10 4.55
C HIS A 2 -30.81 0.28 3.30
N GLY A 3 -30.65 -1.04 3.38
CA GLY A 3 -30.31 -1.91 2.23
C GLY A 3 -28.97 -1.58 1.54
N VAL A 4 -28.09 -0.85 2.22
CA VAL A 4 -26.81 -0.39 1.66
C VAL A 4 -25.73 -1.43 1.92
N LYS A 5 -25.00 -1.79 0.88
CA LYS A 5 -23.82 -2.66 0.97
C LYS A 5 -22.64 -1.91 1.61
N PHE A 6 -21.98 -2.56 2.56
CA PHE A 6 -20.78 -2.02 3.21
C PHE A 6 -19.52 -2.69 2.66
N LEU A 7 -18.55 -1.90 2.24
CA LEU A 7 -17.25 -2.37 1.80
C LEU A 7 -16.15 -1.90 2.75
N GLN A 8 -15.48 -2.84 3.42
CA GLN A 8 -14.31 -2.59 4.25
C GLN A 8 -13.05 -2.62 3.38
N ILE A 9 -12.31 -1.52 3.34
CA ILE A 9 -10.99 -1.47 2.72
C ILE A 9 -9.95 -1.75 3.79
N SER A 10 -9.29 -2.90 3.69
CA SER A 10 -8.28 -3.40 4.62
C SER A 10 -6.90 -3.46 3.94
N THR A 11 -5.97 -4.19 4.49
CA THR A 11 -4.56 -4.24 4.09
C THR A 11 -4.03 -5.67 4.17
N ASP A 12 -3.01 -5.98 3.39
CA ASP A 12 -2.22 -7.22 3.47
C ASP A 12 -1.48 -7.38 4.80
N GLU A 13 -1.16 -6.27 5.47
CA GLU A 13 -0.47 -6.29 6.77
C GLU A 13 -1.24 -7.07 7.86
N VAL A 14 -2.54 -7.30 7.69
CA VAL A 14 -3.33 -8.12 8.64
C VAL A 14 -2.90 -9.58 8.67
N TYR A 15 -2.23 -10.07 7.62
CA TYR A 15 -1.74 -11.44 7.54
C TYR A 15 -0.41 -11.67 8.25
N GLY A 16 0.30 -10.61 8.61
CA GLY A 16 1.66 -10.68 9.17
C GLY A 16 2.74 -10.65 8.08
N SER A 17 3.87 -11.29 8.31
CA SER A 17 5.00 -11.30 7.40
C SER A 17 5.17 -12.66 6.72
N LEU A 18 5.44 -12.65 5.42
CA LEU A 18 5.87 -13.85 4.69
C LEU A 18 7.37 -14.12 4.88
N GLY A 19 7.76 -15.38 4.72
CA GLY A 19 9.14 -15.78 4.52
C GLY A 19 9.63 -15.47 3.09
N GLU A 20 10.63 -16.22 2.63
CA GLU A 20 11.26 -16.00 1.32
C GLU A 20 10.30 -16.34 0.15
N SER A 21 9.31 -17.19 0.36
CA SER A 21 8.37 -17.66 -0.65
C SER A 21 6.92 -17.64 -0.15
N GLY A 22 5.98 -17.97 -1.05
CA GLY A 22 4.55 -18.04 -0.78
C GLY A 22 3.85 -16.72 -1.06
N LEU A 23 2.51 -16.77 -1.01
CA LEU A 23 1.61 -15.63 -1.21
C LEU A 23 0.51 -15.69 -0.14
N PHE A 24 0.02 -14.54 0.29
CA PHE A 24 -1.17 -14.47 1.14
C PHE A 24 -2.43 -14.72 0.30
N SER A 25 -3.20 -15.74 0.68
CA SER A 25 -4.54 -15.97 0.17
C SER A 25 -5.59 -15.47 1.17
N GLU A 26 -6.87 -15.42 0.77
CA GLU A 26 -7.96 -15.01 1.65
C GLU A 26 -8.20 -15.99 2.82
N THR A 27 -7.67 -17.21 2.73
CA THR A 27 -7.72 -18.24 3.77
C THR A 27 -6.53 -18.19 4.73
N THR A 28 -5.50 -17.39 4.43
CA THR A 28 -4.35 -17.20 5.34
C THR A 28 -4.83 -16.64 6.69
N PRO A 29 -4.44 -17.24 7.82
CA PRO A 29 -4.77 -16.73 9.15
C PRO A 29 -4.28 -15.29 9.36
N LEU A 30 -5.04 -14.49 10.10
CA LEU A 30 -4.63 -13.14 10.48
C LEU A 30 -3.59 -13.21 11.61
N SER A 31 -2.47 -12.55 11.41
CA SER A 31 -1.34 -12.51 12.36
C SER A 31 -0.64 -11.15 12.37
N PRO A 32 -1.37 -10.06 12.69
CA PRO A 32 -0.83 -8.69 12.60
C PRO A 32 0.32 -8.48 13.59
N ASN A 33 1.42 -7.84 13.13
CA ASN A 33 2.65 -7.66 13.91
C ASN A 33 2.81 -6.24 14.52
N ASN A 34 1.90 -5.31 14.22
CA ASN A 34 1.96 -3.95 14.74
C ASN A 34 0.57 -3.41 15.09
N PRO A 35 0.46 -2.29 15.88
CA PRO A 35 -0.84 -1.76 16.30
C PRO A 35 -1.76 -1.35 15.15
N TYR A 36 -1.20 -0.83 14.04
CA TYR A 36 -1.99 -0.48 12.86
C TYR A 36 -2.62 -1.71 12.24
N SER A 37 -1.84 -2.73 11.93
CA SER A 37 -2.34 -3.96 11.31
C SER A 37 -3.32 -4.70 12.24
N ALA A 38 -3.08 -4.67 13.57
CA ALA A 38 -4.01 -5.21 14.55
C ALA A 38 -5.36 -4.48 14.55
N SER A 39 -5.36 -3.14 14.45
CA SER A 39 -6.59 -2.35 14.35
C SER A 39 -7.39 -2.66 13.09
N LYS A 40 -6.70 -2.86 11.96
CA LYS A 40 -7.32 -3.23 10.68
C LYS A 40 -7.89 -4.65 10.72
N ALA A 41 -7.16 -5.61 11.29
CA ALA A 41 -7.65 -6.97 11.51
C ALA A 41 -8.89 -7.00 12.42
N SER A 42 -8.90 -6.20 13.47
CA SER A 42 -10.06 -6.05 14.35
C SER A 42 -11.29 -5.50 13.61
N ALA A 43 -11.08 -4.51 12.74
CA ALA A 43 -12.15 -3.98 11.87
C ALA A 43 -12.70 -5.06 10.92
N ASP A 44 -11.83 -5.86 10.30
CA ASP A 44 -12.25 -6.99 9.45
C ASP A 44 -13.10 -8.01 10.22
N MET A 45 -12.69 -8.35 11.46
CA MET A 45 -13.44 -9.27 12.32
C MET A 45 -14.81 -8.71 12.69
N LEU A 46 -14.91 -7.42 13.02
CA LEU A 46 -16.18 -6.76 13.32
C LEU A 46 -17.13 -6.78 12.11
N VAL A 47 -16.64 -6.41 10.93
CA VAL A 47 -17.43 -6.42 9.69
C VAL A 47 -17.95 -7.83 9.38
N ARG A 48 -17.08 -8.84 9.49
CA ARG A 48 -17.46 -10.24 9.33
C ARG A 48 -18.53 -10.67 10.36
N ALA A 49 -18.38 -10.28 11.62
CA ALA A 49 -19.34 -10.60 12.68
C ALA A 49 -20.71 -9.98 12.41
N TYR A 50 -20.77 -8.73 11.96
CA TYR A 50 -22.03 -8.07 11.58
C TYR A 50 -22.73 -8.78 10.43
N HIS A 51 -21.97 -9.26 9.43
CA HIS A 51 -22.54 -10.08 8.36
C HIS A 51 -23.13 -11.37 8.91
N LYS A 52 -22.36 -12.13 9.70
CA LYS A 52 -22.79 -13.44 10.23
C LYS A 52 -23.97 -13.35 11.20
N THR A 53 -24.00 -12.31 12.02
CA THR A 53 -25.03 -12.16 13.07
C THR A 53 -26.31 -11.49 12.55
N TYR A 54 -26.17 -10.50 11.68
CA TYR A 54 -27.29 -9.65 11.29
C TYR A 54 -27.60 -9.68 9.78
N GLY A 55 -26.86 -10.45 9.00
CA GLY A 55 -27.07 -10.52 7.55
C GLY A 55 -26.73 -9.21 6.82
N LEU A 56 -25.84 -8.37 7.40
CA LEU A 56 -25.42 -7.13 6.73
C LEU A 56 -24.72 -7.49 5.41
N PRO A 57 -25.11 -6.94 4.25
CA PRO A 57 -24.40 -7.16 3.01
C PRO A 57 -23.03 -6.45 3.06
N VAL A 58 -21.96 -7.22 3.17
CA VAL A 58 -20.60 -6.69 3.32
C VAL A 58 -19.63 -7.36 2.36
N ASN A 59 -18.59 -6.65 1.97
CA ASN A 59 -17.34 -7.24 1.48
C ASN A 59 -16.14 -6.65 2.21
N ILE A 60 -15.05 -7.37 2.22
CA ILE A 60 -13.74 -6.91 2.72
C ILE A 60 -12.76 -7.02 1.57
N THR A 61 -12.01 -5.96 1.29
CA THR A 61 -10.86 -6.01 0.39
C THR A 61 -9.59 -5.86 1.19
N ARG A 62 -8.58 -6.68 0.91
CA ARG A 62 -7.23 -6.56 1.47
C ARG A 62 -6.28 -6.25 0.33
N CYS A 63 -5.68 -5.08 0.36
CA CYS A 63 -4.82 -4.64 -0.73
C CYS A 63 -3.34 -4.64 -0.33
N SER A 64 -2.49 -4.82 -1.35
CA SER A 64 -1.05 -4.62 -1.25
C SER A 64 -0.67 -3.13 -1.25
N ASN A 65 0.63 -2.81 -1.25
CA ASN A 65 1.12 -1.44 -1.15
C ASN A 65 0.71 -0.58 -2.35
N ASN A 66 -0.16 0.38 -2.12
CA ASN A 66 -0.61 1.32 -3.13
C ASN A 66 0.44 2.39 -3.45
N TYR A 67 0.47 2.84 -4.69
CA TYR A 67 1.20 4.02 -5.12
C TYR A 67 0.45 4.74 -6.25
N GLY A 68 0.71 6.04 -6.41
CA GLY A 68 0.07 6.83 -7.47
C GLY A 68 -0.19 8.28 -7.07
N PRO A 69 -0.97 9.00 -7.88
CA PRO A 69 -1.42 10.36 -7.60
C PRO A 69 -2.04 10.52 -6.21
N TYR A 70 -1.86 11.70 -5.61
CA TYR A 70 -2.42 12.09 -4.31
C TYR A 70 -1.95 11.30 -3.09
N GLN A 71 -0.97 10.40 -3.21
CA GLN A 71 -0.39 9.74 -2.05
C GLN A 71 0.49 10.73 -1.28
N THR A 72 0.31 10.80 0.04
CA THR A 72 1.01 11.74 0.89
C THR A 72 2.51 11.41 1.05
N PRO A 73 3.39 12.42 1.20
CA PRO A 73 4.84 12.27 1.17
C PRO A 73 5.45 11.57 2.41
N ASP A 74 4.62 11.02 3.28
CA ASP A 74 5.00 10.06 4.32
C ASP A 74 5.25 8.65 3.78
N LYS A 75 4.78 8.34 2.59
CA LYS A 75 4.96 7.06 1.94
C LYS A 75 6.20 7.08 1.04
N LEU A 76 6.81 5.89 0.83
CA LEU A 76 8.10 5.74 0.17
C LEU A 76 8.19 6.47 -1.18
N ILE A 77 7.30 6.15 -2.12
CA ILE A 77 7.39 6.67 -3.50
C ILE A 77 7.29 8.20 -3.54
N PRO A 78 6.25 8.86 -2.98
CA PRO A 78 6.20 10.32 -3.00
C PRO A 78 7.30 10.97 -2.17
N LEU A 79 7.77 10.34 -1.08
CA LEU A 79 8.92 10.82 -0.32
C LEU A 79 10.18 10.89 -1.20
N VAL A 80 10.49 9.79 -1.90
CA VAL A 80 11.67 9.71 -2.77
C VAL A 80 11.58 10.74 -3.89
N ILE A 81 10.43 10.85 -4.56
CA ILE A 81 10.21 11.85 -5.63
C ILE A 81 10.44 13.27 -5.08
N ASN A 82 9.89 13.60 -3.92
CA ASN A 82 10.05 14.93 -3.33
C ASN A 82 11.50 15.20 -2.92
N LYS A 83 12.20 14.24 -2.31
CA LYS A 83 13.62 14.37 -1.96
C LYS A 83 14.49 14.54 -3.21
N CYS A 84 14.25 13.77 -4.25
CA CYS A 84 14.94 13.90 -5.54
C CYS A 84 14.70 15.27 -6.18
N ARG A 85 13.46 15.77 -6.19
CA ARG A 85 13.12 17.10 -6.69
C ARG A 85 13.90 18.20 -5.98
N LEU A 86 14.07 18.07 -4.68
CA LEU A 86 14.76 19.04 -3.84
C LEU A 86 16.28 18.82 -3.74
N ASN A 87 16.86 17.82 -4.43
CA ASN A 87 18.25 17.37 -4.27
C ASN A 87 18.64 17.10 -2.79
N LYS A 88 17.73 16.54 -1.99
CA LYS A 88 17.95 16.23 -0.58
C LYS A 88 18.21 14.73 -0.39
N PRO A 89 18.87 14.32 0.71
CA PRO A 89 19.09 12.91 1.04
C PRO A 89 17.78 12.12 1.06
N VAL A 90 17.81 10.93 0.45
CA VAL A 90 16.72 9.97 0.38
C VAL A 90 16.91 8.91 1.47
N PRO A 91 16.10 8.90 2.54
CA PRO A 91 16.28 7.93 3.61
C PRO A 91 15.80 6.54 3.17
N VAL A 92 16.62 5.53 3.40
CA VAL A 92 16.31 4.11 3.24
C VAL A 92 16.42 3.42 4.59
N TYR A 93 15.32 2.84 5.07
CA TYR A 93 15.27 2.17 6.37
C TYR A 93 15.99 0.82 6.31
N GLY A 94 16.82 0.53 7.32
CA GLY A 94 17.58 -0.71 7.44
C GLY A 94 18.48 -0.94 6.23
N ASP A 95 18.40 -2.14 5.65
CA ASP A 95 19.12 -2.52 4.43
C ASP A 95 18.38 -2.20 3.13
N GLY A 96 17.12 -1.76 3.23
CA GLY A 96 16.25 -1.48 2.09
C GLY A 96 15.73 -2.71 1.35
N LEU A 97 15.98 -3.91 1.87
CA LEU A 97 15.61 -5.18 1.21
C LEU A 97 14.21 -5.69 1.62
N GLN A 98 13.41 -4.88 2.31
CA GLN A 98 12.01 -5.22 2.54
C GLN A 98 11.27 -5.25 1.21
N ILE A 99 10.55 -6.35 0.96
CA ILE A 99 9.82 -6.60 -0.29
C ILE A 99 8.36 -6.22 -0.11
N ARG A 100 7.82 -5.51 -1.09
CA ARG A 100 6.40 -5.14 -1.16
C ARG A 100 5.85 -5.48 -2.54
N ASP A 101 4.60 -5.88 -2.56
CA ASP A 101 3.83 -5.99 -3.79
C ASP A 101 3.20 -4.61 -4.09
N TRP A 102 3.56 -4.00 -5.22
CA TRP A 102 3.21 -2.63 -5.55
C TRP A 102 2.00 -2.56 -6.49
N LEU A 103 0.93 -1.92 -6.02
CA LEU A 103 -0.35 -1.79 -6.72
C LEU A 103 -0.61 -0.34 -7.12
N TYR A 104 -0.79 -0.09 -8.43
CA TYR A 104 -1.13 1.24 -8.90
C TYR A 104 -2.54 1.65 -8.45
N VAL A 105 -2.70 2.88 -7.95
CA VAL A 105 -3.94 3.31 -7.27
C VAL A 105 -5.18 3.22 -8.15
N TYR A 106 -5.08 3.46 -9.47
CA TYR A 106 -6.23 3.31 -10.37
C TYR A 106 -6.67 1.86 -10.53
N ASP A 107 -5.75 0.91 -10.49
CA ASP A 107 -6.08 -0.52 -10.46
C ASP A 107 -6.78 -0.87 -9.15
N HIS A 108 -6.29 -0.37 -8.01
CA HIS A 108 -6.96 -0.58 -6.74
C HIS A 108 -8.38 0.00 -6.74
N CYS A 109 -8.58 1.23 -7.22
CA CYS A 109 -9.92 1.84 -7.33
C CYS A 109 -10.84 1.00 -8.22
N SER A 110 -10.34 0.47 -9.35
CA SER A 110 -11.12 -0.39 -10.24
C SER A 110 -11.48 -1.72 -9.59
N ALA A 111 -10.59 -2.30 -8.76
CA ALA A 111 -10.86 -3.50 -7.98
C ALA A 111 -11.94 -3.25 -6.93
N ILE A 112 -11.83 -2.17 -6.16
CA ILE A 112 -12.84 -1.74 -5.18
C ILE A 112 -14.22 -1.61 -5.85
N GLN A 113 -14.30 -0.92 -6.99
CA GLN A 113 -15.54 -0.78 -7.76
C GLN A 113 -16.08 -2.15 -8.19
N THR A 114 -15.22 -3.02 -8.69
CA THR A 114 -15.60 -4.37 -9.12
C THR A 114 -16.17 -5.19 -7.95
N VAL A 115 -15.51 -5.17 -6.79
CA VAL A 115 -15.98 -5.88 -5.59
C VAL A 115 -17.30 -5.30 -5.08
N LEU A 116 -17.44 -3.97 -5.08
CA LEU A 116 -18.67 -3.31 -4.64
C LEU A 116 -19.87 -3.72 -5.50
N LEU A 117 -19.68 -3.83 -6.82
CA LEU A 117 -20.76 -4.11 -7.79
C LEU A 117 -21.04 -5.61 -7.96
N LYS A 118 -20.01 -6.46 -7.84
CA LYS A 118 -20.10 -7.89 -8.21
C LYS A 118 -19.70 -8.85 -7.10
N GLY A 119 -19.09 -8.36 -6.02
CA GLY A 119 -18.60 -9.21 -4.93
C GLY A 119 -19.74 -9.95 -4.24
N VAL A 120 -19.51 -11.21 -3.91
CA VAL A 120 -20.45 -12.03 -3.13
C VAL A 120 -20.47 -11.54 -1.69
N ASP A 121 -21.64 -11.30 -1.12
CA ASP A 121 -21.78 -10.79 0.24
C ASP A 121 -21.16 -11.71 1.28
N GLY A 122 -20.43 -11.12 2.22
CA GLY A 122 -19.69 -11.81 3.27
C GLY A 122 -18.27 -12.25 2.87
N GLU A 123 -17.91 -12.11 1.58
CA GLU A 123 -16.62 -12.57 1.07
C GLU A 123 -15.51 -11.52 1.22
N VAL A 124 -14.28 -12.05 1.38
CA VAL A 124 -13.02 -11.29 1.36
C VAL A 124 -12.38 -11.46 -0.01
N TYR A 125 -11.78 -10.38 -0.53
CA TYR A 125 -11.03 -10.38 -1.78
C TYR A 125 -9.66 -9.74 -1.60
N ASN A 126 -8.60 -10.47 -1.90
CA ASN A 126 -7.26 -9.96 -1.98
C ASN A 126 -7.05 -9.18 -3.29
N ILE A 127 -6.32 -8.06 -3.20
CA ILE A 127 -6.02 -7.19 -4.34
C ILE A 127 -4.53 -6.88 -4.31
N GLY A 128 -3.75 -7.56 -5.15
CA GLY A 128 -2.30 -7.35 -5.30
C GLY A 128 -1.94 -6.81 -6.67
N GLY A 129 -0.75 -6.23 -6.76
CA GLY A 129 -0.19 -5.73 -8.01
C GLY A 129 0.53 -6.80 -8.84
N ASN A 130 0.89 -7.93 -8.23
CA ASN A 130 1.82 -8.92 -8.76
C ASN A 130 3.18 -8.31 -9.16
N ASN A 131 3.63 -7.32 -8.40
CA ASN A 131 4.83 -6.53 -8.65
C ASN A 131 5.70 -6.46 -7.40
N GLU A 132 6.27 -7.59 -6.99
CA GLU A 132 7.18 -7.62 -5.86
C GLU A 132 8.50 -6.92 -6.20
N LYS A 133 8.84 -5.89 -5.42
CA LYS A 133 10.12 -5.19 -5.51
C LYS A 133 10.58 -4.80 -4.10
N THR A 134 11.89 -4.79 -3.91
CA THR A 134 12.48 -4.25 -2.68
C THR A 134 12.37 -2.73 -2.62
N ASN A 135 12.37 -2.18 -1.41
CA ASN A 135 12.35 -0.74 -1.22
C ASN A 135 13.54 -0.05 -1.92
N ILE A 136 14.73 -0.66 -1.87
CA ILE A 136 15.92 -0.08 -2.51
C ILE A 136 15.82 -0.10 -4.05
N GLU A 137 15.20 -1.13 -4.65
CA GLU A 137 14.95 -1.14 -6.10
C GLU A 137 14.02 0.01 -6.52
N ILE A 138 12.95 0.26 -5.75
CA ILE A 138 12.04 1.39 -5.98
C ILE A 138 12.80 2.72 -5.89
N VAL A 139 13.61 2.91 -4.85
CA VAL A 139 14.40 4.13 -4.65
C VAL A 139 15.35 4.37 -5.83
N LYS A 140 16.12 3.36 -6.24
CA LYS A 140 17.05 3.46 -7.37
C LYS A 140 16.34 3.75 -8.68
N LEU A 141 15.20 3.10 -8.92
CA LEU A 141 14.40 3.32 -10.12
C LEU A 141 13.92 4.78 -10.21
N ILE A 142 13.41 5.35 -9.14
CA ILE A 142 12.94 6.75 -9.11
C ILE A 142 14.12 7.71 -9.28
N ILE A 143 15.24 7.49 -8.58
CA ILE A 143 16.46 8.29 -8.70
C ILE A 143 16.93 8.34 -10.18
N LYS A 144 16.98 7.16 -10.82
CA LYS A 144 17.35 7.04 -12.24
C LYS A 144 16.35 7.77 -13.15
N ALA A 145 15.06 7.55 -12.97
CA ALA A 145 14.00 8.18 -13.79
C ALA A 145 14.00 9.71 -13.67
N MET A 146 14.42 10.24 -12.52
CA MET A 146 14.54 11.68 -12.28
C MET A 146 15.93 12.26 -12.62
N ASN A 147 16.81 11.50 -13.27
CA ASN A 147 18.20 11.90 -13.59
C ASN A 147 18.98 12.41 -12.37
N LYS A 148 18.85 11.73 -11.23
CA LYS A 148 19.57 12.04 -9.99
C LYS A 148 20.69 11.03 -9.74
N ARG A 149 21.59 11.36 -8.80
CA ARG A 149 22.71 10.48 -8.43
C ARG A 149 22.32 9.56 -7.27
N GLU A 150 22.76 8.32 -7.30
CA GLU A 150 22.57 7.36 -6.19
C GLU A 150 23.21 7.83 -4.88
N ALA A 151 24.16 8.75 -4.93
CA ALA A 151 24.74 9.40 -3.74
C ALA A 151 23.72 10.15 -2.86
N LEU A 152 22.50 10.36 -3.34
CA LEU A 152 21.40 10.86 -2.51
C LEU A 152 20.86 9.80 -1.53
N ILE A 153 21.11 8.50 -1.75
CA ILE A 153 20.66 7.43 -0.85
C ILE A 153 21.39 7.52 0.48
N THR A 154 20.64 7.54 1.56
CA THR A 154 21.17 7.54 2.93
C THR A 154 20.47 6.47 3.74
N TYR A 155 21.23 5.45 4.17
CA TYR A 155 20.67 4.41 5.03
C TYR A 155 20.48 4.93 6.45
N VAL A 156 19.30 4.66 7.01
CA VAL A 156 18.92 5.08 8.37
C VAL A 156 18.49 3.86 9.19
N LYS A 157 18.45 4.00 10.52
CA LYS A 157 18.03 2.94 11.43
C LYS A 157 16.65 2.41 11.01
N ASP A 158 16.49 1.09 11.02
CA ASP A 158 15.20 0.47 10.70
C ASP A 158 14.15 0.74 11.79
N ARG A 159 12.89 0.75 11.40
CA ARG A 159 11.77 0.95 12.31
C ARG A 159 11.40 -0.35 13.03
N PRO A 160 10.94 -0.31 14.28
CA PRO A 160 10.42 -1.49 14.97
C PRO A 160 9.24 -2.14 14.22
N GLY A 161 9.20 -3.47 14.23
CA GLY A 161 8.10 -4.21 13.60
C GLY A 161 8.01 -4.07 12.08
N HIS A 162 9.15 -3.83 11.41
CA HIS A 162 9.20 -3.69 9.95
C HIS A 162 9.20 -5.07 9.29
N ASP A 163 8.05 -5.54 8.89
CA ASP A 163 7.86 -6.82 8.23
C ASP A 163 8.70 -6.94 6.95
N ARG A 164 9.27 -8.15 6.74
CA ARG A 164 10.25 -8.36 5.66
C ARG A 164 9.61 -8.45 4.29
N ARG A 165 8.48 -9.17 4.15
CA ARG A 165 7.89 -9.40 2.83
C ARG A 165 6.37 -9.49 2.90
N TYR A 166 5.72 -8.84 1.94
CA TYR A 166 4.30 -8.99 1.62
C TYR A 166 4.14 -9.32 0.14
N ALA A 167 3.30 -10.31 -0.16
CA ALA A 167 2.92 -10.65 -1.52
C ALA A 167 1.52 -11.28 -1.51
N MET A 168 0.69 -10.92 -2.49
CA MET A 168 -0.73 -11.24 -2.51
C MET A 168 -1.09 -12.17 -3.65
N GLU A 169 -1.99 -13.12 -3.39
CA GLU A 169 -2.62 -13.95 -4.42
C GLU A 169 -3.92 -13.30 -4.90
N ASN A 170 -4.06 -13.07 -6.20
CA ASN A 170 -5.22 -12.45 -6.83
C ASN A 170 -6.18 -13.45 -7.48
N THR A 171 -5.99 -14.76 -7.28
CA THR A 171 -6.73 -15.82 -7.99
C THR A 171 -8.24 -15.66 -7.79
N LYS A 172 -8.69 -15.41 -6.56
CA LYS A 172 -10.12 -15.31 -6.25
C LYS A 172 -10.81 -14.15 -6.97
N ILE A 173 -10.28 -12.93 -6.86
CA ILE A 173 -10.88 -11.76 -7.52
C ILE A 173 -10.83 -11.91 -9.04
N THR A 174 -9.78 -12.52 -9.58
CA THR A 174 -9.64 -12.76 -11.03
C THR A 174 -10.65 -13.78 -11.52
N THR A 175 -10.76 -14.93 -10.86
CA THR A 175 -11.63 -16.03 -11.33
C THR A 175 -13.11 -15.76 -11.08
N GLN A 176 -13.45 -15.16 -9.95
CA GLN A 176 -14.85 -14.91 -9.59
C GLN A 176 -15.42 -13.62 -10.18
N LEU A 177 -14.61 -12.55 -10.26
CA LEU A 177 -15.09 -11.23 -10.64
C LEU A 177 -14.52 -10.71 -11.97
N GLY A 178 -13.56 -11.45 -12.57
CA GLY A 178 -12.93 -11.08 -13.83
C GLY A 178 -11.99 -9.89 -13.74
N TRP A 179 -11.58 -9.47 -12.52
CA TRP A 179 -10.68 -8.34 -12.35
C TRP A 179 -9.21 -8.77 -12.40
N LYS A 180 -8.37 -7.93 -13.02
CA LYS A 180 -6.90 -8.01 -12.97
C LYS A 180 -6.32 -6.61 -13.13
N PRO A 181 -5.09 -6.35 -12.62
CA PRO A 181 -4.39 -5.09 -12.86
C PRO A 181 -4.27 -4.81 -14.36
N LYS A 182 -4.42 -3.54 -14.74
CA LYS A 182 -4.28 -3.07 -16.14
C LYS A 182 -2.93 -2.44 -16.43
N TYR A 183 -2.30 -1.86 -15.41
CA TYR A 183 -1.03 -1.16 -15.55
C TYR A 183 0.13 -2.06 -15.13
N THR A 184 1.19 -2.06 -15.93
CA THR A 184 2.49 -2.57 -15.49
C THR A 184 3.07 -1.62 -14.43
N PHE A 185 4.04 -2.12 -13.64
CA PHE A 185 4.71 -1.27 -12.66
C PHE A 185 5.41 -0.08 -13.33
N GLU A 186 6.05 -0.31 -14.47
CA GLU A 186 6.79 0.67 -15.25
C GLU A 186 5.87 1.81 -15.75
N GLU A 187 4.68 1.47 -16.24
CA GLU A 187 3.68 2.46 -16.66
C GLU A 187 3.15 3.26 -15.46
N GLY A 188 2.81 2.58 -14.37
CA GLY A 188 2.27 3.20 -13.17
C GLY A 188 3.27 4.15 -12.52
N ILE A 189 4.54 3.74 -12.39
CA ILE A 189 5.57 4.58 -11.76
C ILE A 189 5.94 5.80 -12.60
N SER A 190 5.99 5.64 -13.94
CA SER A 190 6.21 6.77 -14.85
C SER A 190 5.11 7.83 -14.69
N LYS A 191 3.84 7.40 -14.77
CA LYS A 191 2.67 8.28 -14.55
C LYS A 191 2.68 8.93 -13.16
N THR A 192 3.14 8.21 -12.16
CA THR A 192 3.24 8.73 -10.78
C THR A 192 4.28 9.83 -10.68
N ILE A 193 5.49 9.61 -11.21
CA ILE A 193 6.56 10.62 -11.21
C ILE A 193 6.11 11.87 -11.98
N GLU A 194 5.55 11.70 -13.16
CA GLU A 194 5.04 12.79 -14.00
C GLU A 194 4.01 13.62 -13.22
N TRP A 195 3.01 12.96 -12.62
CA TRP A 195 1.98 13.63 -11.83
C TRP A 195 2.56 14.49 -10.70
N TYR A 196 3.54 13.98 -9.93
CA TYR A 196 4.15 14.77 -8.84
C TYR A 196 4.98 15.93 -9.36
N LEU A 197 5.60 15.81 -10.53
CA LEU A 197 6.35 16.90 -11.16
C LEU A 197 5.43 18.00 -11.69
N GLU A 198 4.24 17.66 -12.14
CA GLU A 198 3.22 18.59 -12.59
C GLU A 198 2.45 19.25 -11.43
N ASN A 199 2.27 18.52 -10.31
CA ASN A 199 1.46 18.96 -9.16
C ASN A 199 2.34 19.39 -7.96
N LYS A 200 3.36 20.20 -8.21
CA LYS A 200 4.34 20.65 -7.20
C LYS A 200 3.69 21.42 -6.06
N GLU A 201 2.76 22.31 -6.38
CA GLU A 201 2.04 23.12 -5.38
C GLU A 201 1.25 22.25 -4.40
N TRP A 202 0.58 21.21 -4.90
CA TRP A 202 -0.10 20.24 -4.05
C TRP A 202 0.89 19.52 -3.13
N LEU A 203 2.01 19.06 -3.67
CA LEU A 203 3.05 18.36 -2.91
C LEU A 203 3.66 19.26 -1.82
N GLU A 204 3.91 20.54 -2.12
CA GLU A 204 4.42 21.54 -1.18
C GLU A 204 3.42 21.82 -0.06
N LYS A 205 2.15 21.96 -0.41
CA LYS A 205 1.07 22.18 0.57
C LYS A 205 0.94 21.03 1.56
N VAL A 206 0.95 19.77 1.09
CA VAL A 206 0.87 18.60 1.98
C VAL A 206 2.18 18.27 2.70
N SER A 207 3.32 18.78 2.21
CA SER A 207 4.63 18.64 2.86
C SER A 207 4.92 19.76 3.87
N SER A 208 4.00 20.72 4.08
CA SER A 208 4.19 21.87 4.95
C SER A 208 4.33 21.49 6.44
N LYS A 209 4.76 22.46 7.27
CA LYS A 209 5.19 22.31 8.66
C LYS A 209 4.32 21.39 9.55
N ASN A 210 3.01 21.40 9.38
CA ASN A 210 2.07 20.54 10.13
C ASN A 210 2.28 19.03 9.87
N TYR A 211 2.73 18.66 8.70
CA TYR A 211 3.03 17.29 8.34
C TYR A 211 4.41 16.86 8.87
N SER A 212 5.39 17.75 8.79
CA SER A 212 6.74 17.54 9.34
C SER A 212 6.72 17.36 10.88
N ASP A 213 5.89 18.12 11.58
CA ASP A 213 5.74 18.04 13.04
C ASP A 213 5.03 16.76 13.49
N TYR A 214 4.07 16.28 12.72
CA TYR A 214 3.44 14.98 12.95
C TYR A 214 4.45 13.83 12.78
N TYR A 215 5.29 13.89 11.77
CA TYR A 215 6.34 12.91 11.50
C TYR A 215 7.43 12.90 12.56
N SER A 216 7.94 14.06 12.95
CA SER A 216 8.95 14.15 14.00
C SER A 216 8.43 13.60 15.33
N LYS A 217 7.15 13.77 15.65
CA LYS A 217 6.52 13.17 16.84
C LYS A 217 6.36 11.65 16.75
N LEU A 218 6.04 11.11 15.57
CA LEU A 218 5.91 9.65 15.36
C LEU A 218 7.25 8.90 15.45
N TYR A 219 8.35 9.54 15.10
CA TYR A 219 9.69 8.91 15.03
C TYR A 219 10.66 9.43 16.10
N SER A 220 10.24 10.32 16.99
CA SER A 220 11.04 10.81 18.12
C SER A 220 11.07 9.87 19.34
N PHE A 221 10.43 8.71 19.28
CA PHE A 221 10.51 7.66 20.29
C PHE A 221 11.62 6.64 19.96
N SER A 222 12.81 7.12 19.66
CA SER A 222 14.01 6.26 19.51
C SER A 222 15.15 6.78 20.39
#